data_3bdce6f510e7b58c2b778545b44d8558
#
_entry.id   3bdce6f510e7b58c2b778545b44d8558
#
_cell.length_a   1.000
_cell.length_b   1.000
_cell.length_c   1.000
_cell.angle_alpha   90.00
_cell.angle_beta   90.00
_cell.angle_gamma   90.00
#
_symmetry.space_group_name_H-M   'P 1'
#
loop_
_entity.id
_entity.type
_entity.pdbx_description
1 polymer ?
#
loop_
_entity_poly.entity_id
_entity_poly.type
_entity_poly.pdbx_seq_one_letter_code
_entity_poly.pdbx_strand_id
1 'polypeptide(L)'
;RIAYKPVSEYRKTKKGNETIQQIELFMTQLFPVKELETYMWELLASCLIGINHNQTFNILTGVGSNGKSMLTKLMDFCLGEYKGLIPLTYVTQSRTGVGSASPEIAMLAGTRMAVMQEPKKDDKLNEGTMKELTGGDPIQARALYKDNITFTPQCKVFVCCNHEFVVDATDEGTWRRIRKVDFMSRFVENPVDNDPVYPYQFKKDMSLEAR
;
A
#
# COMPACT_ATOMS: atom_id res chain seq x y z
N ARG A 1 -2.80 2.72 -20.31
CA ARG A 1 -1.42 3.28 -20.18
C ARG A 1 -1.45 4.41 -19.17
N ILE A 2 -0.56 4.40 -18.18
CA ILE A 2 -0.35 5.54 -17.29
C ILE A 2 0.32 6.64 -18.13
N ALA A 3 -0.34 7.80 -18.25
CA ALA A 3 0.26 8.95 -18.91
C ALA A 3 1.39 9.50 -18.02
N TYR A 4 2.59 9.51 -18.53
CA TYR A 4 3.76 10.01 -17.82
C TYR A 4 4.19 11.37 -18.39
N LYS A 5 4.36 12.33 -17.49
CA LYS A 5 5.06 13.58 -17.78
C LYS A 5 6.12 13.83 -16.71
N PRO A 6 7.33 14.30 -17.08
CA PRO A 6 8.35 14.61 -16.10
C PRO A 6 7.88 15.69 -15.12
N VAL A 7 8.27 15.57 -13.86
CA VAL A 7 7.96 16.57 -12.81
C VAL A 7 8.40 17.97 -13.22
N SER A 8 9.52 18.09 -13.98
CA SER A 8 10.01 19.36 -14.53
C SER A 8 9.01 20.07 -15.44
N GLU A 9 8.12 19.36 -16.14
CA GLU A 9 7.08 19.98 -16.96
C GLU A 9 5.96 20.58 -16.10
N TYR A 10 5.54 19.86 -15.04
CA TYR A 10 4.53 20.37 -14.11
C TYR A 10 5.03 21.60 -13.34
N ARG A 11 6.31 21.64 -12.96
CA ARG A 11 6.91 22.78 -12.27
C ARG A 11 6.96 24.06 -13.12
N LYS A 12 6.75 23.99 -14.43
CA LYS A 12 6.69 25.18 -15.31
C LYS A 12 5.44 26.02 -15.09
N THR A 13 4.37 25.45 -14.54
CA THR A 13 3.15 26.19 -14.23
C THR A 13 3.07 26.50 -12.74
N LYS A 14 2.51 27.68 -12.38
CA LYS A 14 2.31 28.06 -10.98
C LYS A 14 1.53 26.98 -10.20
N LYS A 15 0.37 26.58 -10.72
CA LYS A 15 -0.48 25.56 -10.12
C LYS A 15 0.24 24.21 -9.96
N GLY A 16 0.95 23.76 -11.00
CA GLY A 16 1.69 22.49 -10.96
C GLY A 16 2.81 22.50 -9.93
N ASN A 17 3.54 23.62 -9.82
CA ASN A 17 4.60 23.76 -8.83
C ASN A 17 4.05 23.78 -7.40
N GLU A 18 2.97 24.50 -7.15
CA GLU A 18 2.29 24.53 -5.84
C GLU A 18 1.80 23.12 -5.45
N THR A 19 1.20 22.37 -6.37
CA THR A 19 0.74 20.99 -6.11
C THR A 19 1.91 20.07 -5.77
N ILE A 20 3.02 20.17 -6.50
CA ILE A 20 4.21 19.35 -6.24
C ILE A 20 4.77 19.66 -4.84
N GLN A 21 4.90 20.95 -4.49
CA GLN A 21 5.37 21.35 -3.17
C GLN A 21 4.47 20.83 -2.04
N GLN A 22 3.15 20.82 -2.25
CA GLN A 22 2.20 20.27 -1.28
C GLN A 22 2.37 18.76 -1.10
N ILE A 23 2.59 18.01 -2.20
CA ILE A 23 2.83 16.56 -2.13
C ILE A 23 4.16 16.28 -1.44
N GLU A 24 5.22 17.01 -1.78
CA GLU A 24 6.54 16.88 -1.15
C GLU A 24 6.44 17.18 0.36
N LEU A 25 5.76 18.26 0.75
CA LEU A 25 5.54 18.59 2.15
C LEU A 25 4.74 17.51 2.88
N PHE A 26 3.67 17.01 2.27
CA PHE A 26 2.87 15.92 2.84
C PHE A 26 3.72 14.67 3.08
N MET A 27 4.56 14.27 2.14
CA MET A 27 5.43 13.10 2.28
C MET A 27 6.48 13.30 3.37
N THR A 28 7.10 14.48 3.47
CA THR A 28 8.05 14.81 4.53
C THR A 28 7.38 14.83 5.92
N GLN A 29 6.15 15.33 6.02
CA GLN A 29 5.39 15.29 7.26
C GLN A 29 4.94 13.86 7.59
N LEU A 30 4.56 13.08 6.61
CA LEU A 30 4.12 11.69 6.78
C LEU A 30 5.25 10.78 7.26
N PHE A 31 6.45 11.01 6.73
CA PHE A 31 7.66 10.24 7.03
C PHE A 31 8.78 11.18 7.50
N PRO A 32 8.76 11.58 8.77
CA PRO A 32 9.70 12.59 9.31
C PRO A 32 11.16 12.09 9.39
N VAL A 33 11.38 10.79 9.31
CA VAL A 33 12.71 10.19 9.21
C VAL A 33 13.11 10.12 7.73
N LYS A 34 14.22 10.78 7.36
CA LYS A 34 14.61 10.99 5.96
C LYS A 34 14.85 9.70 5.18
N GLU A 35 15.45 8.71 5.82
CA GLU A 35 15.69 7.40 5.22
C GLU A 35 14.36 6.68 4.90
N LEU A 36 13.39 6.78 5.79
CA LEU A 36 12.06 6.21 5.60
C LEU A 36 11.29 6.96 4.52
N GLU A 37 11.38 8.29 4.48
CA GLU A 37 10.78 9.10 3.41
C GLU A 37 11.32 8.68 2.04
N THR A 38 12.65 8.56 1.92
CA THR A 38 13.30 8.12 0.67
C THR A 38 12.85 6.72 0.26
N TYR A 39 12.87 5.77 1.20
CA TYR A 39 12.38 4.41 0.98
C TYR A 39 10.93 4.39 0.48
N MET A 40 10.06 5.19 1.10
CA MET A 40 8.64 5.23 0.73
C MET A 40 8.43 5.86 -0.66
N TRP A 41 9.19 6.88 -1.03
CA TRP A 41 9.17 7.42 -2.39
C TRP A 41 9.56 6.35 -3.43
N GLU A 42 10.63 5.60 -3.17
CA GLU A 42 11.06 4.51 -4.05
C GLU A 42 10.04 3.38 -4.13
N LEU A 43 9.48 2.97 -2.99
CA LEU A 43 8.47 1.92 -2.92
C LEU A 43 7.20 2.31 -3.71
N LEU A 44 6.68 3.53 -3.52
CA LEU A 44 5.50 4.02 -4.22
C LEU A 44 5.77 4.20 -5.72
N ALA A 45 6.92 4.75 -6.10
CA ALA A 45 7.34 4.86 -7.49
C ALA A 45 7.47 3.50 -8.17
N SER A 46 7.93 2.48 -7.44
CA SER A 46 8.04 1.11 -7.95
C SER A 46 6.69 0.49 -8.34
N CYS A 47 5.56 1.02 -7.86
CA CYS A 47 4.23 0.61 -8.32
C CYS A 47 3.97 0.96 -9.80
N LEU A 48 4.72 1.90 -10.38
CA LEU A 48 4.64 2.21 -11.82
C LEU A 48 5.27 1.12 -12.68
N ILE A 49 6.15 0.29 -12.09
CA ILE A 49 6.83 -0.80 -12.75
C ILE A 49 6.03 -2.08 -12.55
N GLY A 50 5.62 -2.74 -13.63
CA GLY A 50 4.77 -3.94 -13.58
C GLY A 50 5.47 -5.24 -13.23
N ILE A 51 6.37 -5.20 -12.26
CA ILE A 51 7.13 -6.35 -11.79
C ILE A 51 7.33 -6.25 -10.28
N ASN A 52 7.37 -7.38 -9.60
CA ASN A 52 7.60 -7.45 -8.16
C ASN A 52 8.91 -8.18 -7.84
N HIS A 53 10.04 -7.69 -8.38
CA HIS A 53 11.36 -8.30 -8.17
C HIS A 53 11.72 -8.48 -6.69
N ASN A 54 11.38 -7.51 -5.85
CA ASN A 54 11.71 -7.54 -4.43
C ASN A 54 10.85 -8.51 -3.63
N GLN A 55 9.79 -9.04 -4.22
CA GLN A 55 8.86 -9.99 -3.60
C GLN A 55 8.32 -9.50 -2.24
N THR A 56 8.13 -8.18 -2.07
CA THR A 56 7.79 -7.59 -0.76
C THR A 56 6.30 -7.61 -0.47
N PHE A 57 5.99 -7.85 0.80
CA PHE A 57 4.70 -7.72 1.43
C PHE A 57 4.78 -6.58 2.45
N ASN A 58 4.14 -5.45 2.16
CA ASN A 58 4.34 -4.21 2.89
C ASN A 58 3.22 -4.00 3.90
N ILE A 59 3.56 -3.89 5.16
CA ILE A 59 2.62 -3.69 6.28
C ILE A 59 2.77 -2.26 6.75
N LEU A 60 1.72 -1.45 6.55
CA LEU A 60 1.67 -0.05 6.96
C LEU A 60 0.91 0.03 8.29
N THR A 61 1.62 0.26 9.39
CA THR A 61 1.06 0.27 10.74
C THR A 61 0.94 1.68 11.30
N GLY A 62 0.02 1.87 12.24
CA GLY A 62 -0.09 3.11 13.02
C GLY A 62 -1.50 3.41 13.50
N VAL A 63 -1.60 3.98 14.67
CA VAL A 63 -2.84 4.40 15.31
C VAL A 63 -3.47 5.59 14.57
N GLY A 64 -4.76 5.69 14.48
CA GLY A 64 -5.51 6.65 13.67
C GLY A 64 -4.96 8.08 13.52
N SER A 65 -5.44 8.82 12.54
CA SER A 65 -5.02 10.20 12.20
C SER A 65 -3.55 10.34 11.78
N ASN A 66 -2.98 9.31 11.19
CA ASN A 66 -1.57 9.24 10.80
C ASN A 66 -1.32 9.34 9.28
N GLY A 67 -2.33 9.69 8.48
CA GLY A 67 -2.19 9.93 7.05
C GLY A 67 -2.19 8.70 6.15
N LYS A 68 -2.27 7.45 6.66
CA LYS A 68 -2.33 6.22 5.83
C LYS A 68 -3.41 6.28 4.75
N SER A 69 -4.64 6.62 5.14
CA SER A 69 -5.78 6.70 4.21
C SER A 69 -5.58 7.79 3.15
N MET A 70 -4.96 8.92 3.53
CA MET A 70 -4.64 9.99 2.58
C MET A 70 -3.57 9.53 1.58
N LEU A 71 -2.55 8.80 2.02
CA LEU A 71 -1.54 8.23 1.13
C LEU A 71 -2.17 7.25 0.13
N THR A 72 -3.04 6.35 0.60
CA THR A 72 -3.73 5.41 -0.29
C THR A 72 -4.65 6.12 -1.28
N LYS A 73 -5.32 7.21 -0.87
CA LYS A 73 -6.14 8.05 -1.74
C LYS A 73 -5.29 8.79 -2.79
N LEU A 74 -4.13 9.31 -2.41
CA LEU A 74 -3.18 9.90 -3.35
C LEU A 74 -2.76 8.88 -4.42
N MET A 75 -2.51 7.64 -4.02
CA MET A 75 -2.18 6.57 -4.96
C MET A 75 -3.35 6.15 -5.84
N ASP A 76 -4.62 6.31 -5.40
CA ASP A 76 -5.79 6.14 -6.27
C ASP A 76 -5.77 7.14 -7.43
N PHE A 77 -5.48 8.40 -7.16
CA PHE A 77 -5.37 9.42 -8.20
C PHE A 77 -4.20 9.16 -9.16
N CYS A 78 -3.08 8.65 -8.65
CA CYS A 78 -1.90 8.37 -9.46
C CYS A 78 -2.08 7.14 -10.36
N LEU A 79 -2.70 6.08 -9.86
CA LEU A 79 -2.75 4.77 -10.49
C LEU A 79 -4.10 4.47 -11.18
N GLY A 80 -5.20 5.10 -10.72
CA GLY A 80 -6.54 4.81 -11.23
C GLY A 80 -6.85 3.32 -11.19
N GLU A 81 -7.24 2.74 -12.31
CA GLU A 81 -7.60 1.32 -12.45
C GLU A 81 -6.45 0.34 -12.16
N TYR A 82 -5.20 0.83 -12.08
CA TYR A 82 -4.04 0.00 -11.70
C TYR A 82 -3.90 -0.19 -10.18
N LYS A 83 -4.74 0.43 -9.36
CA LYS A 83 -4.84 0.14 -7.93
C LYS A 83 -6.07 -0.74 -7.68
N GLY A 84 -5.87 -1.83 -6.94
CA GLY A 84 -6.92 -2.76 -6.55
C GLY A 84 -7.07 -2.89 -5.04
N LEU A 85 -8.28 -3.21 -4.59
CA LEU A 85 -8.55 -3.59 -3.20
C LEU A 85 -8.70 -5.10 -3.14
N ILE A 86 -8.09 -5.73 -2.15
CA ILE A 86 -8.23 -7.16 -1.87
C ILE A 86 -8.72 -7.33 -0.44
N PRO A 87 -9.72 -8.18 -0.19
CA PRO A 87 -10.09 -8.54 1.17
C PRO A 87 -8.89 -9.15 1.90
N LEU A 88 -8.65 -8.73 3.13
CA LEU A 88 -7.57 -9.27 3.93
C LEU A 88 -7.75 -10.78 4.20
N THR A 89 -8.99 -11.26 4.23
CA THR A 89 -9.34 -12.68 4.38
C THR A 89 -8.61 -13.57 3.37
N TYR A 90 -8.20 -13.02 2.23
CA TYR A 90 -7.42 -13.77 1.25
C TYR A 90 -6.06 -14.23 1.78
N VAL A 91 -5.42 -13.42 2.61
CA VAL A 91 -4.11 -13.75 3.21
C VAL A 91 -4.19 -14.19 4.67
N THR A 92 -5.41 -14.31 5.23
CA THR A 92 -5.59 -14.74 6.64
C THR A 92 -6.41 -16.02 6.77
N GLN A 93 -7.12 -16.43 5.74
CA GLN A 93 -7.93 -17.66 5.76
C GLN A 93 -7.31 -18.76 4.91
N SER A 94 -7.70 -20.00 5.21
CA SER A 94 -7.40 -21.13 4.35
C SER A 94 -8.09 -20.98 3.00
N ARG A 95 -7.43 -21.41 1.93
CA ARG A 95 -8.01 -21.35 0.59
C ARG A 95 -9.32 -22.14 0.50
N THR A 96 -10.26 -21.58 -0.23
CA THR A 96 -11.43 -22.32 -0.71
C THR A 96 -10.97 -23.43 -1.67
N GLY A 97 -11.75 -24.51 -1.74
CA GLY A 97 -11.39 -25.70 -2.54
C GLY A 97 -11.06 -25.41 -4.00
N VAL A 98 -10.34 -26.34 -4.61
CA VAL A 98 -9.93 -26.27 -6.02
C VAL A 98 -11.15 -26.06 -6.91
N GLY A 99 -11.08 -25.09 -7.83
CA GLY A 99 -12.18 -24.78 -8.76
C GLY A 99 -13.18 -23.73 -8.26
N SER A 100 -13.05 -23.24 -7.01
CA SER A 100 -13.89 -22.14 -6.52
C SER A 100 -13.61 -20.84 -7.27
N ALA A 101 -14.67 -20.01 -7.44
CA ALA A 101 -14.48 -18.66 -7.97
C ALA A 101 -13.67 -17.82 -6.98
N SER A 102 -12.77 -17.03 -7.52
CA SER A 102 -11.90 -16.09 -6.79
C SER A 102 -11.87 -14.73 -7.51
N PRO A 103 -13.02 -14.03 -7.57
CA PRO A 103 -13.13 -12.80 -8.35
C PRO A 103 -12.17 -11.71 -7.85
N GLU A 104 -11.87 -11.67 -6.55
CA GLU A 104 -10.93 -10.73 -5.95
C GLU A 104 -9.51 -10.90 -6.51
N ILE A 105 -9.12 -12.16 -6.77
CA ILE A 105 -7.81 -12.46 -7.34
C ILE A 105 -7.80 -12.20 -8.84
N ALA A 106 -8.88 -12.52 -9.53
CA ALA A 106 -9.01 -12.22 -10.95
C ALA A 106 -8.87 -10.71 -11.24
N MET A 107 -9.30 -9.84 -10.31
CA MET A 107 -9.14 -8.39 -10.40
C MET A 107 -7.69 -7.93 -10.29
N LEU A 108 -6.78 -8.76 -9.80
CA LEU A 108 -5.35 -8.41 -9.70
C LEU A 108 -4.62 -8.49 -11.04
N ALA A 109 -5.23 -9.08 -12.06
CA ALA A 109 -4.63 -9.13 -13.39
C ALA A 109 -4.38 -7.70 -13.92
N GLY A 110 -3.11 -7.33 -14.07
CA GLY A 110 -2.71 -5.98 -14.49
C GLY A 110 -2.63 -4.91 -13.38
N THR A 111 -3.09 -5.22 -12.18
CA THR A 111 -2.98 -4.32 -11.01
C THR A 111 -1.52 -4.07 -10.66
N ARG A 112 -1.19 -2.84 -10.26
CA ARG A 112 0.15 -2.38 -9.88
C ARG A 112 0.33 -2.21 -8.38
N MET A 113 -0.74 -1.83 -7.69
CA MET A 113 -0.80 -1.67 -6.25
C MET A 113 -2.04 -2.37 -5.71
N ALA A 114 -1.88 -3.33 -4.85
CA ALA A 114 -2.95 -4.05 -4.18
C ALA A 114 -3.00 -3.65 -2.71
N VAL A 115 -4.14 -3.14 -2.25
CA VAL A 115 -4.30 -2.68 -0.86
C VAL A 115 -5.28 -3.59 -0.14
N MET A 116 -4.89 -4.01 1.05
CA MET A 116 -5.70 -4.71 2.04
C MET A 116 -5.88 -3.81 3.25
N GLN A 117 -7.06 -3.86 3.88
CA GLN A 117 -7.37 -2.98 5.00
C GLN A 117 -7.93 -3.76 6.17
N GLU A 118 -7.64 -3.26 7.37
CA GLU A 118 -8.26 -3.62 8.64
C GLU A 118 -8.21 -5.11 9.01
N PRO A 119 -7.00 -5.66 9.28
CA PRO A 119 -6.91 -6.95 9.94
C PRO A 119 -7.57 -6.90 11.32
N LYS A 120 -8.23 -7.98 11.71
CA LYS A 120 -8.63 -8.18 13.09
C LYS A 120 -7.40 -8.50 13.92
N LYS A 121 -7.42 -8.16 15.21
CA LYS A 121 -6.29 -8.32 16.12
C LYS A 121 -5.71 -9.75 16.17
N ASP A 122 -6.55 -10.76 15.96
CA ASP A 122 -6.17 -12.17 16.05
C ASP A 122 -6.03 -12.87 14.69
N ASP A 123 -6.12 -12.11 13.59
CA ASP A 123 -5.93 -12.66 12.25
C ASP A 123 -4.49 -13.15 12.10
N LYS A 124 -4.32 -14.38 11.59
CA LYS A 124 -3.02 -14.97 11.30
C LYS A 124 -2.72 -14.88 9.82
N LEU A 125 -1.49 -14.51 9.49
CA LEU A 125 -1.02 -14.51 8.11
C LEU A 125 -0.95 -15.94 7.56
N ASN A 126 -1.61 -16.18 6.43
CA ASN A 126 -1.39 -17.38 5.63
C ASN A 126 -0.15 -17.16 4.75
N GLU A 127 0.96 -17.71 5.20
CA GLU A 127 2.26 -17.54 4.56
C GLU A 127 2.31 -18.07 3.13
N GLY A 128 1.64 -19.19 2.88
CA GLY A 128 1.56 -19.78 1.54
C GLY A 128 0.91 -18.82 0.53
N THR A 129 -0.22 -18.24 0.91
CA THR A 129 -0.93 -17.26 0.07
C THR A 129 -0.12 -15.96 -0.11
N MET A 130 0.53 -15.48 0.95
CA MET A 130 1.42 -14.33 0.89
C MET A 130 2.59 -14.57 -0.08
N LYS A 131 3.24 -15.74 0.03
CA LYS A 131 4.35 -16.14 -0.86
C LYS A 131 3.90 -16.24 -2.31
N GLU A 132 2.70 -16.79 -2.57
CA GLU A 132 2.15 -16.89 -3.91
C GLU A 132 1.87 -15.52 -4.54
N LEU A 133 1.26 -14.58 -3.79
CA LEU A 133 1.01 -13.23 -4.29
C LEU A 133 2.30 -12.44 -4.60
N THR A 134 3.37 -12.71 -3.85
CA THR A 134 4.61 -11.96 -3.95
C THR A 134 5.71 -12.67 -4.73
N GLY A 135 5.54 -13.98 -4.99
CA GLY A 135 6.60 -14.85 -5.52
C GLY A 135 6.97 -14.57 -6.98
N GLY A 136 6.05 -14.05 -7.77
CA GLY A 136 6.27 -13.81 -9.19
C GLY A 136 5.91 -15.00 -10.08
N ASP A 137 5.38 -16.07 -9.51
CA ASP A 137 4.86 -17.21 -10.26
C ASP A 137 3.46 -16.93 -10.81
N PRO A 138 3.06 -17.57 -11.93
CA PRO A 138 1.70 -17.48 -12.44
C PRO A 138 0.69 -18.07 -11.45
N ILE A 139 -0.41 -17.36 -11.23
CA ILE A 139 -1.54 -17.81 -10.43
C ILE A 139 -2.77 -17.99 -11.32
N GLN A 140 -3.66 -18.90 -10.89
CA GLN A 140 -4.95 -19.10 -11.54
C GLN A 140 -6.06 -18.48 -10.71
N ALA A 141 -6.94 -17.79 -11.39
CA ALA A 141 -8.13 -17.19 -10.78
C ALA A 141 -9.33 -17.29 -11.72
N ARG A 142 -10.52 -17.25 -11.15
CA ARG A 142 -11.77 -17.29 -11.92
C ARG A 142 -12.75 -16.25 -11.38
N ALA A 143 -13.12 -15.29 -12.21
CA ALA A 143 -14.24 -14.41 -11.91
C ALA A 143 -15.57 -15.17 -11.99
N LEU A 144 -16.62 -14.65 -11.35
CA LEU A 144 -17.96 -15.24 -11.41
C LEU A 144 -18.44 -15.33 -12.87
N TYR A 145 -18.93 -16.49 -13.25
CA TYR A 145 -19.47 -16.78 -14.59
C TYR A 145 -18.45 -16.57 -15.75
N LYS A 146 -17.15 -16.65 -15.46
CA LYS A 146 -16.09 -16.55 -16.47
C LYS A 146 -15.18 -17.77 -16.41
N ASP A 147 -14.43 -17.95 -17.48
CA ASP A 147 -13.38 -18.96 -17.57
C ASP A 147 -12.20 -18.62 -16.64
N ASN A 148 -11.39 -19.64 -16.34
CA ASN A 148 -10.16 -19.47 -15.61
C ASN A 148 -9.19 -18.59 -16.38
N ILE A 149 -8.57 -17.66 -15.69
CA ILE A 149 -7.43 -16.88 -16.19
C ILE A 149 -6.16 -17.26 -15.45
N THR A 150 -5.05 -17.27 -16.16
CA THR A 150 -3.72 -17.44 -15.58
C THR A 150 -2.93 -16.17 -15.82
N PHE A 151 -2.37 -15.60 -14.77
CA PHE A 151 -1.56 -14.39 -14.87
C PHE A 151 -0.51 -14.35 -13.76
N THR A 152 0.57 -13.62 -14.01
CA THR A 152 1.58 -13.32 -12.98
C THR A 152 1.21 -12.03 -12.28
N PRO A 153 1.08 -12.02 -10.90
CA PRO A 153 0.83 -10.80 -10.15
C PRO A 153 1.94 -9.77 -10.38
N GLN A 154 1.55 -8.56 -10.74
CA GLN A 154 2.47 -7.45 -11.00
C GLN A 154 2.41 -6.39 -9.90
N CYS A 155 1.51 -6.58 -8.93
CA CYS A 155 1.24 -5.60 -7.89
C CYS A 155 2.25 -5.68 -6.75
N LYS A 156 2.53 -4.52 -6.14
CA LYS A 156 3.04 -4.44 -4.78
C LYS A 156 1.85 -4.58 -3.82
N VAL A 157 2.01 -5.42 -2.81
CA VAL A 157 0.97 -5.66 -1.81
C VAL A 157 1.20 -4.76 -0.60
N PHE A 158 0.15 -4.07 -0.18
CA PHE A 158 0.14 -3.19 1.00
C PHE A 158 -1.00 -3.59 1.93
N VAL A 159 -0.70 -3.78 3.20
CA VAL A 159 -1.69 -4.03 4.25
C VAL A 159 -1.72 -2.82 5.17
N CYS A 160 -2.83 -2.10 5.21
CA CYS A 160 -3.04 -0.98 6.11
C CYS A 160 -3.71 -1.49 7.40
N CYS A 161 -3.02 -1.37 8.52
CA CYS A 161 -3.53 -1.85 9.81
C CYS A 161 -3.28 -0.86 10.94
N ASN A 162 -4.18 -0.87 11.94
CA ASN A 162 -4.00 -0.16 13.19
C ASN A 162 -3.41 -1.06 14.28
N HIS A 163 -3.56 -2.37 14.12
CA HIS A 163 -3.03 -3.40 15.00
C HIS A 163 -2.26 -4.41 14.17
N GLU A 164 -1.19 -4.92 14.70
CA GLU A 164 -0.43 -5.97 14.06
C GLU A 164 -1.23 -7.28 14.08
N PHE A 165 -1.15 -8.02 12.99
CA PHE A 165 -1.68 -9.38 12.94
C PHE A 165 -0.54 -10.38 13.19
N VAL A 166 -0.93 -11.60 13.56
CA VAL A 166 0.05 -12.62 13.97
C VAL A 166 0.74 -13.22 12.75
N VAL A 167 2.07 -13.27 12.82
CA VAL A 167 2.91 -13.98 11.85
C VAL A 167 3.66 -15.08 12.60
N ASP A 168 3.22 -16.33 12.43
CA ASP A 168 3.79 -17.49 13.13
C ASP A 168 4.92 -18.16 12.32
N ALA A 169 5.47 -17.47 11.32
CA ALA A 169 6.47 -18.00 10.42
C ALA A 169 7.78 -18.34 11.15
N THR A 170 8.31 -19.52 10.87
CA THR A 170 9.65 -19.93 11.30
C THR A 170 10.67 -19.89 10.17
N ASP A 171 10.21 -19.70 8.92
CA ASP A 171 11.06 -19.77 7.73
C ASP A 171 11.52 -18.37 7.26
N GLU A 172 12.76 -18.33 6.79
CA GLU A 172 13.38 -17.12 6.24
C GLU A 172 12.65 -16.59 5.00
N GLY A 173 12.04 -17.49 4.22
CA GLY A 173 11.31 -17.13 3.02
C GLY A 173 10.13 -16.20 3.28
N THR A 174 9.46 -16.32 4.42
CA THR A 174 8.41 -15.40 4.88
C THR A 174 9.01 -14.07 5.33
N TRP A 175 9.98 -14.11 6.24
CA TRP A 175 10.51 -12.90 6.86
C TRP A 175 11.24 -11.98 5.87
N ARG A 176 11.94 -12.53 4.90
CA ARG A 176 12.60 -11.72 3.87
C ARG A 176 11.63 -10.89 3.00
N ARG A 177 10.35 -11.27 2.96
CA ARG A 177 9.30 -10.57 2.19
C ARG A 177 8.61 -9.47 2.98
N ILE A 178 8.50 -9.62 4.29
CA ILE A 178 7.77 -8.67 5.14
C ILE A 178 8.57 -7.38 5.28
N ARG A 179 7.90 -6.26 5.01
CA ARG A 179 8.40 -4.90 5.25
C ARG A 179 7.37 -4.17 6.09
N LYS A 180 7.72 -3.90 7.33
CA LYS A 180 6.88 -3.12 8.24
C LYS A 180 7.28 -1.66 8.18
N VAL A 181 6.29 -0.79 7.98
CA VAL A 181 6.44 0.66 7.97
C VAL A 181 5.52 1.26 9.02
N ASP A 182 6.11 1.87 10.03
CA ASP A 182 5.38 2.54 11.10
C ASP A 182 5.09 4.00 10.71
N PHE A 183 3.81 4.37 10.74
CA PHE A 183 3.35 5.73 10.52
C PHE A 183 3.40 6.48 11.83
N MET A 184 4.52 7.13 12.10
CA MET A 184 4.82 7.79 13.37
C MET A 184 4.15 9.16 13.52
N SER A 185 3.74 9.77 12.41
CA SER A 185 3.15 11.11 12.40
C SER A 185 1.69 11.11 12.82
N ARG A 186 1.25 12.20 13.44
CA ARG A 186 -0.14 12.48 13.76
C ARG A 186 -0.57 13.82 13.17
N PHE A 187 -1.70 13.82 12.49
CA PHE A 187 -2.33 15.03 11.95
C PHE A 187 -3.51 15.41 12.84
N VAL A 188 -3.36 16.49 13.57
CA VAL A 188 -4.30 16.98 14.61
C VAL A 188 -4.66 18.44 14.38
N GLU A 189 -5.76 18.91 14.97
CA GLU A 189 -6.16 20.32 14.84
C GLU A 189 -5.17 21.26 15.55
N ASN A 190 -4.72 20.88 16.73
CA ASN A 190 -3.79 21.64 17.57
C ASN A 190 -2.56 20.79 17.88
N PRO A 191 -1.53 20.80 17.01
CA PRO A 191 -0.30 20.07 17.26
C PRO A 191 0.47 20.65 18.46
N VAL A 192 1.09 19.77 19.23
CA VAL A 192 1.94 20.10 20.36
C VAL A 192 3.38 19.82 20.00
N ASP A 193 4.22 20.84 20.06
CA ASP A 193 5.65 20.68 19.78
C ASP A 193 6.34 19.89 20.89
N ASN A 194 7.23 18.98 20.50
CA ASN A 194 8.02 18.14 21.39
C ASN A 194 7.20 17.29 22.38
N ASP A 195 6.02 16.83 21.97
CA ASP A 195 5.22 15.89 22.75
C ASP A 195 6.03 14.60 22.98
N PRO A 196 6.23 14.15 24.24
CA PRO A 196 7.08 13.00 24.54
C PRO A 196 6.50 11.65 24.04
N VAL A 197 5.19 11.60 23.80
CA VAL A 197 4.52 10.37 23.31
C VAL A 197 4.36 10.40 21.79
N TYR A 198 4.09 11.57 21.23
CA TYR A 198 3.87 11.78 19.80
C TYR A 198 4.74 12.93 19.30
N PRO A 199 6.03 12.70 19.06
CA PRO A 199 6.99 13.76 18.72
C PRO A 199 6.75 14.39 17.34
N TYR A 200 6.00 13.71 16.47
CA TYR A 200 5.74 14.15 15.10
C TYR A 200 4.27 14.51 14.91
N GLN A 201 3.87 15.68 15.45
CA GLN A 201 2.52 16.19 15.26
C GLN A 201 2.50 17.30 14.22
N PHE A 202 1.53 17.26 13.33
CA PHE A 202 1.33 18.25 12.28
C PHE A 202 -0.12 18.70 12.27
N LYS A 203 -0.34 19.94 11.83
CA LYS A 203 -1.69 20.46 11.70
C LYS A 203 -2.43 19.74 10.58
N LYS A 204 -3.64 19.26 10.87
CA LYS A 204 -4.51 18.62 9.89
C LYS A 204 -4.93 19.66 8.83
N ASP A 205 -4.69 19.38 7.56
CA ASP A 205 -5.18 20.18 6.43
C ASP A 205 -6.45 19.53 5.87
N MET A 206 -7.60 20.12 6.23
CA MET A 206 -8.91 19.64 5.75
C MET A 206 -9.11 19.86 4.25
N SER A 207 -8.33 20.75 3.62
CA SER A 207 -8.46 21.02 2.18
C SER A 207 -7.91 19.89 1.30
N LEU A 208 -7.05 19.02 1.84
CA LEU A 208 -6.52 17.87 1.10
C LEU A 208 -7.59 16.82 0.77
N GLU A 209 -8.66 16.72 1.55
CA GLU A 209 -9.75 15.78 1.30
C GLU A 209 -10.71 16.28 0.20
N ALA A 210 -10.74 17.59 -0.05
CA ALA A 210 -11.66 18.23 -0.97
C ALA A 210 -11.09 18.42 -2.39
N ARG A 211 -9.85 18.05 -2.60
CA ARG A 211 -9.11 18.15 -3.86
C ARG A 211 -8.92 16.76 -4.46
#